data_ff3479d9383c9927125fe8fcad61aa9e
#
_entry.id   ff3479d9383c9927125fe8fcad61aa9e
#
_cell.length_a   1.000
_cell.length_b   1.000
_cell.length_c   1.000
_cell.angle_alpha   90.00
_cell.angle_beta   90.00
_cell.angle_gamma   90.00
#
_symmetry.space_group_name_H-M   'P 1'
#
loop_
_entity.id
_entity.type
_entity.pdbx_description
1 polymer ?
#
loop_
_entity_poly.entity_id
_entity_poly.type
_entity_poly.pdbx_seq_one_letter_code
_entity_poly.pdbx_strand_id
1 'polypeptide(L)'
;SRTDQREESLVFSFRPNSDVKSRQATVRLVDSEGNLLDSICFTQATLGSVNVRLERADVWTQVIWLSGSCASDVAQAGFRYRKQGDKEWVEVAGAGSSNGFSAHVEAEPETTYEIMACWRDEESRIHIVTTLPALKLPNGDFEEWNFSEEGAFWATSIVRGYPEMGLPQPTIRPGSSGKYAVKLQKEEWDSIVKDLYGGHIFTGINVDPAAGSGVIGVLSMLWNIYGQLFEATPTALRGWLQCRNVMSTDTKEQEATIRIALGTWSPVPDHDVKIPEHPVVDQYLEEALDPSCSDLIAYGELQVAEDVDWQQFTIPLEYLRTDRKPTHLIITCDAGSRILCLDDFELLYDYNF
;
A
#
# COMPACT_ATOMS: atom_id res chain seq x y z
N SER A 1 -6.57 54.86 -18.95
CA SER A 1 -6.08 53.85 -18.03
C SER A 1 -6.80 52.53 -18.30
N ARG A 2 -6.09 51.54 -18.84
CA ARG A 2 -6.56 50.15 -18.95
C ARG A 2 -6.46 49.60 -17.55
N THR A 3 -7.58 49.36 -16.90
CA THR A 3 -7.67 48.44 -15.74
C THR A 3 -7.56 47.02 -16.29
N ASP A 4 -6.46 46.33 -16.01
CA ASP A 4 -6.34 44.90 -16.20
C ASP A 4 -7.36 44.21 -15.28
N GLN A 5 -8.49 43.83 -15.80
CA GLN A 5 -9.41 42.90 -15.14
C GLN A 5 -8.77 41.52 -15.20
N ARG A 6 -8.16 41.07 -14.11
CA ARG A 6 -7.82 39.64 -13.93
C ARG A 6 -9.09 38.93 -13.52
N GLU A 7 -9.55 38.01 -14.36
CA GLU A 7 -10.55 37.04 -13.97
C GLU A 7 -9.92 36.05 -12.98
N GLU A 8 -10.31 36.11 -11.73
CA GLU A 8 -9.96 35.12 -10.73
C GLU A 8 -11.14 34.17 -10.56
N SER A 9 -10.90 32.87 -10.76
CA SER A 9 -11.90 31.81 -10.60
C SER A 9 -11.69 31.07 -9.28
N LEU A 10 -12.77 30.89 -8.51
CA LEU A 10 -12.81 30.04 -7.32
C LEU A 10 -13.53 28.75 -7.70
N VAL A 11 -12.82 27.61 -7.49
CA VAL A 11 -13.40 26.27 -7.74
C VAL A 11 -13.84 25.67 -6.41
N PHE A 12 -15.11 25.30 -6.31
CA PHE A 12 -15.66 24.60 -5.16
C PHE A 12 -15.96 23.17 -5.52
N SER A 13 -15.46 22.23 -4.72
CA SER A 13 -15.84 20.83 -4.79
C SER A 13 -16.75 20.48 -3.60
N PHE A 14 -17.82 19.75 -3.86
CA PHE A 14 -18.74 19.31 -2.83
C PHE A 14 -18.78 17.78 -2.83
N ARG A 15 -18.66 17.19 -1.64
CA ARG A 15 -18.96 15.77 -1.48
C ARG A 15 -20.46 15.55 -1.73
N PRO A 16 -20.88 14.41 -2.31
CA PRO A 16 -22.28 14.07 -2.46
C PRO A 16 -23.03 14.21 -1.14
N ASN A 17 -24.28 14.66 -1.19
CA ASN A 17 -25.15 14.67 -0.02
C ASN A 17 -25.73 13.25 0.16
N SER A 18 -25.11 12.47 1.03
CA SER A 18 -25.58 11.13 1.39
C SER A 18 -26.66 11.13 2.48
N ASP A 19 -27.03 12.31 2.99
CA ASP A 19 -28.11 12.45 3.97
C ASP A 19 -29.49 12.43 3.29
N VAL A 20 -30.48 11.99 4.05
CA VAL A 20 -31.90 12.02 3.66
C VAL A 20 -32.48 13.43 3.74
N LYS A 21 -31.71 14.42 4.19
CA LYS A 21 -32.14 15.83 4.26
C LYS A 21 -31.26 16.68 3.34
N SER A 22 -31.87 17.65 2.65
CA SER A 22 -31.11 18.66 1.92
C SER A 22 -30.21 19.44 2.86
N ARG A 23 -29.02 19.81 2.39
CA ARG A 23 -28.09 20.67 3.13
C ARG A 23 -27.79 21.93 2.33
N GLN A 24 -27.45 22.99 3.04
CA GLN A 24 -27.09 24.27 2.45
C GLN A 24 -25.73 24.73 2.98
N ALA A 25 -24.96 25.36 2.11
CA ALA A 25 -23.72 26.04 2.47
C ALA A 25 -23.71 27.42 1.82
N THR A 26 -23.33 28.43 2.58
CA THR A 26 -23.18 29.79 2.07
C THR A 26 -21.71 30.19 2.07
N VAL A 27 -21.19 30.57 0.92
CA VAL A 27 -19.86 31.18 0.79
C VAL A 27 -20.05 32.68 0.74
N ARG A 28 -19.29 33.40 1.58
CA ARG A 28 -19.34 34.86 1.68
C ARG A 28 -18.00 35.44 1.26
N LEU A 29 -18.04 36.40 0.37
CA LEU A 29 -16.90 37.24 0.02
C LEU A 29 -16.93 38.48 0.93
N VAL A 30 -15.86 38.71 1.67
CA VAL A 30 -15.73 39.86 2.57
C VAL A 30 -14.47 40.66 2.22
N ASP A 31 -14.48 41.95 2.46
CA ASP A 31 -13.30 42.81 2.37
C ASP A 31 -12.32 42.60 3.55
N SER A 32 -11.21 43.34 3.55
CA SER A 32 -10.21 43.29 4.62
C SER A 32 -10.70 43.83 5.99
N GLU A 33 -11.83 44.52 5.99
CA GLU A 33 -12.49 45.08 7.19
C GLU A 33 -13.61 44.17 7.69
N GLY A 34 -13.92 43.06 6.95
CA GLY A 34 -14.96 42.11 7.29
C GLY A 34 -16.35 42.46 6.75
N ASN A 35 -16.48 43.50 5.89
CA ASN A 35 -17.76 43.84 5.29
C ASN A 35 -18.11 42.84 4.17
N LEU A 36 -19.38 42.47 4.12
CA LEU A 36 -19.89 41.54 3.11
C LEU A 36 -19.90 42.23 1.74
N LEU A 37 -19.16 41.68 0.78
CA LEU A 37 -19.14 42.15 -0.60
C LEU A 37 -20.14 41.36 -1.45
N ASP A 38 -20.19 40.01 -1.26
CA ASP A 38 -21.08 39.14 -2.01
C ASP A 38 -21.29 37.79 -1.26
N SER A 39 -22.29 37.03 -1.63
CA SER A 39 -22.54 35.70 -1.09
C SER A 39 -23.22 34.78 -2.10
N ILE A 40 -22.79 33.51 -2.12
CA ILE A 40 -23.40 32.47 -2.92
C ILE A 40 -23.91 31.36 -1.99
N CYS A 41 -25.18 31.00 -2.13
CA CYS A 41 -25.79 29.90 -1.40
C CYS A 41 -25.87 28.67 -2.31
N PHE A 42 -25.28 27.57 -1.87
CA PHE A 42 -25.37 26.28 -2.52
C PHE A 42 -26.38 25.42 -1.76
N THR A 43 -27.38 24.89 -2.47
CA THR A 43 -28.31 23.91 -1.91
C THR A 43 -28.07 22.57 -2.57
N GLN A 44 -27.76 21.57 -1.77
CA GLN A 44 -27.61 20.19 -2.23
C GLN A 44 -28.83 19.40 -1.79
N ALA A 45 -29.62 18.95 -2.76
CA ALA A 45 -30.86 18.19 -2.53
C ALA A 45 -30.53 16.81 -1.92
N THR A 46 -31.55 16.19 -1.34
CA THR A 46 -31.45 14.80 -0.89
C THR A 46 -31.45 13.87 -2.11
N LEU A 47 -30.87 12.69 -1.94
CA LEU A 47 -30.86 11.65 -2.97
C LEU A 47 -32.05 10.69 -2.89
N GLY A 48 -32.97 10.89 -1.93
CA GLY A 48 -34.10 10.01 -1.65
C GLY A 48 -34.16 9.60 -0.19
N SER A 49 -35.03 8.65 0.12
CA SER A 49 -35.23 8.10 1.47
C SER A 49 -34.14 7.11 1.90
N VAL A 50 -33.38 6.60 0.94
CA VAL A 50 -32.25 5.70 1.13
C VAL A 50 -31.10 6.08 0.19
N ASN A 51 -29.84 5.99 0.68
CA ASN A 51 -28.65 6.37 -0.08
C ASN A 51 -27.49 5.42 0.17
N VAL A 52 -26.67 5.22 -0.87
CA VAL A 52 -25.33 4.62 -0.79
C VAL A 52 -24.30 5.72 -0.61
N ARG A 53 -23.41 5.54 0.33
CA ARG A 53 -22.13 6.24 0.39
C ARG A 53 -21.05 5.24 -0.03
N LEU A 54 -20.37 5.52 -1.12
CA LEU A 54 -19.33 4.68 -1.67
C LEU A 54 -18.23 5.58 -2.22
N GLU A 55 -17.07 5.51 -1.59
CA GLU A 55 -15.87 6.26 -1.98
C GLU A 55 -14.89 5.33 -2.69
N ARG A 56 -13.86 5.90 -3.34
CA ARG A 56 -12.83 5.07 -4.02
C ARG A 56 -12.09 4.16 -3.04
N ALA A 57 -11.96 4.58 -1.78
CA ALA A 57 -11.30 3.80 -0.73
C ALA A 57 -12.09 2.57 -0.29
N ASP A 58 -13.39 2.54 -0.56
CA ASP A 58 -14.26 1.42 -0.18
C ASP A 58 -14.21 0.26 -1.19
N VAL A 59 -13.57 0.46 -2.36
CA VAL A 59 -13.55 -0.51 -3.46
C VAL A 59 -12.16 -1.12 -3.56
N TRP A 60 -12.02 -2.35 -3.11
CA TRP A 60 -10.76 -3.10 -3.04
C TRP A 60 -10.62 -4.09 -4.19
N THR A 61 -9.60 -4.95 -4.15
CA THR A 61 -9.34 -5.94 -5.20
C THR A 61 -10.44 -7.01 -5.24
N GLN A 62 -10.80 -7.55 -4.08
CA GLN A 62 -11.79 -8.64 -3.97
C GLN A 62 -12.90 -8.39 -2.95
N VAL A 63 -13.02 -7.17 -2.46
CA VAL A 63 -14.10 -6.77 -1.56
C VAL A 63 -14.55 -5.35 -1.85
N ILE A 64 -15.84 -5.11 -1.67
CA ILE A 64 -16.42 -3.76 -1.69
C ILE A 64 -17.08 -3.53 -0.35
N TRP A 65 -16.63 -2.49 0.36
CA TRP A 65 -17.18 -2.05 1.63
C TRP A 65 -18.35 -1.12 1.36
N LEU A 66 -19.52 -1.48 1.83
CA LEU A 66 -20.76 -0.76 1.56
C LEU A 66 -21.21 0.02 2.78
N SER A 67 -21.52 1.30 2.60
CA SER A 67 -22.12 2.16 3.61
C SER A 67 -23.38 2.80 3.05
N GLY A 68 -24.43 2.87 3.86
CA GLY A 68 -25.71 3.47 3.48
C GLY A 68 -26.35 4.23 4.60
N SER A 69 -27.33 5.06 4.25
CA SER A 69 -28.20 5.75 5.19
C SER A 69 -29.65 5.72 4.72
N CYS A 70 -30.59 5.69 5.66
CA CYS A 70 -32.04 5.74 5.39
C CYS A 70 -32.73 6.81 6.23
N ALA A 71 -34.00 7.06 5.93
CA ALA A 71 -34.77 8.17 6.54
C ALA A 71 -35.04 7.97 8.03
N SER A 72 -35.08 6.73 8.51
CA SER A 72 -35.39 6.42 9.92
C SER A 72 -34.55 5.23 10.41
N ASP A 73 -35.16 4.23 11.05
CA ASP A 73 -34.48 3.03 11.52
C ASP A 73 -34.02 2.15 10.37
N VAL A 74 -32.93 1.40 10.60
CA VAL A 74 -32.30 0.53 9.61
C VAL A 74 -33.04 -0.81 9.40
N ALA A 75 -34.20 -1.00 9.99
CA ALA A 75 -34.98 -2.20 9.76
C ALA A 75 -35.26 -2.38 8.26
N GLN A 76 -34.97 -3.54 7.73
CA GLN A 76 -35.09 -3.85 6.31
C GLN A 76 -34.17 -2.99 5.39
N ALA A 77 -33.08 -2.44 5.93
CA ALA A 77 -32.05 -1.79 5.13
C ALA A 77 -31.01 -2.81 4.64
N GLY A 78 -30.50 -2.60 3.44
CA GLY A 78 -29.49 -3.43 2.83
C GLY A 78 -29.03 -2.89 1.50
N PHE A 79 -28.37 -3.73 0.75
CA PHE A 79 -27.83 -3.39 -0.56
C PHE A 79 -28.22 -4.46 -1.58
N ARG A 80 -28.30 -4.03 -2.83
CA ARG A 80 -28.33 -4.90 -4.00
C ARG A 80 -27.11 -4.60 -4.85
N TYR A 81 -26.46 -5.65 -5.33
CA TYR A 81 -25.32 -5.52 -6.22
C TYR A 81 -25.35 -6.57 -7.32
N ARG A 82 -24.69 -6.29 -8.42
CA ARG A 82 -24.46 -7.24 -9.52
C ARG A 82 -23.25 -6.83 -10.32
N LYS A 83 -22.65 -7.76 -11.06
CA LYS A 83 -21.69 -7.41 -12.11
C LYS A 83 -22.43 -6.63 -13.20
N GLN A 84 -21.76 -5.64 -13.75
CA GLN A 84 -22.35 -4.86 -14.83
C GLN A 84 -22.67 -5.76 -16.04
N GLY A 85 -23.92 -5.73 -16.48
CA GLY A 85 -24.43 -6.58 -17.55
C GLY A 85 -25.18 -7.84 -17.10
N ASP A 86 -25.07 -8.23 -15.84
CA ASP A 86 -25.87 -9.31 -15.28
C ASP A 86 -27.33 -8.88 -15.15
N LYS A 87 -28.26 -9.85 -15.23
CA LYS A 87 -29.68 -9.57 -15.13
C LYS A 87 -30.17 -9.59 -13.68
N GLU A 88 -29.56 -10.45 -12.87
CA GLU A 88 -30.03 -10.70 -11.50
C GLU A 88 -29.26 -9.89 -10.48
N TRP A 89 -29.98 -9.37 -9.49
CA TRP A 89 -29.41 -8.68 -8.37
C TRP A 89 -29.20 -9.64 -7.20
N VAL A 90 -28.05 -9.51 -6.56
CA VAL A 90 -27.74 -10.21 -5.30
C VAL A 90 -28.05 -9.25 -4.15
N GLU A 91 -28.78 -9.75 -3.12
CA GLU A 91 -29.14 -8.95 -1.95
C GLU A 91 -28.18 -9.26 -0.79
N VAL A 92 -27.78 -8.22 -0.06
CA VAL A 92 -27.03 -8.32 1.19
C VAL A 92 -27.69 -7.45 2.26
N ALA A 93 -27.92 -8.03 3.43
CA ALA A 93 -28.52 -7.30 4.55
C ALA A 93 -27.52 -6.28 5.11
N GLY A 94 -28.00 -5.08 5.41
CA GLY A 94 -27.22 -4.06 6.10
C GLY A 94 -27.23 -4.26 7.61
N ALA A 95 -26.06 -4.17 8.24
CA ALA A 95 -25.95 -4.12 9.69
C ALA A 95 -25.72 -2.67 10.14
N GLY A 96 -26.42 -2.23 11.18
CA GLY A 96 -26.23 -0.87 11.64
C GLY A 96 -27.21 -0.43 12.73
N SER A 97 -27.20 0.85 13.02
CA SER A 97 -28.04 1.47 14.05
C SER A 97 -28.53 2.85 13.62
N SER A 98 -29.62 3.29 14.23
CA SER A 98 -30.25 4.56 13.90
C SER A 98 -30.68 4.60 12.43
N ASN A 99 -29.99 5.34 11.59
CA ASN A 99 -30.27 5.49 10.16
C ASN A 99 -29.08 5.16 9.26
N GLY A 100 -27.98 4.67 9.85
CA GLY A 100 -26.78 4.24 9.13
C GLY A 100 -26.63 2.74 9.14
N PHE A 101 -26.26 2.14 7.99
CA PHE A 101 -26.04 0.70 7.84
C PHE A 101 -24.86 0.43 6.92
N SER A 102 -24.23 -0.71 7.11
CA SER A 102 -23.07 -1.15 6.34
C SER A 102 -23.14 -2.63 6.02
N ALA A 103 -22.42 -3.04 4.98
CA ALA A 103 -22.18 -4.42 4.63
C ALA A 103 -20.83 -4.51 3.90
N HIS A 104 -20.40 -5.70 3.57
CA HIS A 104 -19.34 -5.93 2.60
C HIS A 104 -19.81 -7.02 1.63
N VAL A 105 -19.22 -7.02 0.44
CA VAL A 105 -19.50 -8.03 -0.58
C VAL A 105 -18.19 -8.51 -1.17
N GLU A 106 -18.09 -9.82 -1.35
CA GLU A 106 -17.00 -10.40 -2.12
C GLU A 106 -17.11 -9.95 -3.58
N ALA A 107 -15.98 -9.67 -4.19
CA ALA A 107 -15.91 -9.17 -5.55
C ALA A 107 -14.77 -9.84 -6.32
N GLU A 108 -14.86 -9.86 -7.64
CA GLU A 108 -13.77 -10.30 -8.50
C GLU A 108 -12.87 -9.12 -8.86
N PRO A 109 -11.55 -9.34 -9.04
CA PRO A 109 -10.64 -8.30 -9.48
C PRO A 109 -11.04 -7.70 -10.84
N GLU A 110 -10.69 -6.43 -11.07
CA GLU A 110 -10.90 -5.71 -12.34
C GLU A 110 -12.33 -5.82 -12.90
N THR A 111 -13.31 -5.98 -12.01
CA THR A 111 -14.69 -6.23 -12.37
C THR A 111 -15.56 -5.03 -12.00
N THR A 112 -16.40 -4.61 -12.93
CA THR A 112 -17.32 -3.50 -12.72
C THR A 112 -18.62 -4.01 -12.11
N TYR A 113 -19.05 -3.36 -11.02
CA TYR A 113 -20.26 -3.66 -10.29
C TYR A 113 -21.24 -2.48 -10.33
N GLU A 114 -22.51 -2.81 -10.37
CA GLU A 114 -23.63 -1.93 -10.12
C GLU A 114 -24.15 -2.18 -8.71
N ILE A 115 -24.28 -1.12 -7.91
CA ILE A 115 -24.62 -1.19 -6.48
C ILE A 115 -25.70 -0.16 -6.16
N MET A 116 -26.69 -0.57 -5.39
CA MET A 116 -27.69 0.34 -4.82
C MET A 116 -28.03 -0.06 -3.39
N ALA A 117 -28.44 0.91 -2.59
CA ALA A 117 -29.01 0.66 -1.27
C ALA A 117 -30.52 0.48 -1.38
N CYS A 118 -31.06 -0.39 -0.54
CA CYS A 118 -32.47 -0.65 -0.42
C CYS A 118 -32.91 -0.44 1.02
N TRP A 119 -34.12 0.12 1.20
CA TRP A 119 -34.73 0.27 2.50
C TRP A 119 -36.25 0.18 2.33
N ARG A 120 -36.84 -0.89 2.86
CA ARG A 120 -38.25 -1.22 2.61
C ARG A 120 -38.49 -1.35 1.09
N ASP A 121 -39.46 -0.61 0.55
CA ASP A 121 -39.79 -0.59 -0.89
C ASP A 121 -39.04 0.50 -1.68
N GLU A 122 -38.09 1.19 -1.03
CA GLU A 122 -37.34 2.29 -1.60
C GLU A 122 -35.93 1.84 -2.04
N GLU A 123 -35.47 2.37 -3.15
CA GLU A 123 -34.16 2.09 -3.71
C GLU A 123 -33.40 3.40 -3.96
N SER A 124 -32.07 3.37 -3.75
CA SER A 124 -31.20 4.48 -4.14
C SER A 124 -30.93 4.48 -5.63
N ARG A 125 -30.28 5.52 -6.12
CA ARG A 125 -29.65 5.45 -7.45
C ARG A 125 -28.58 4.36 -7.49
N ILE A 126 -28.33 3.83 -8.69
CA ILE A 126 -27.26 2.87 -8.94
C ILE A 126 -25.91 3.61 -8.92
N HIS A 127 -24.93 3.03 -8.21
CA HIS A 127 -23.53 3.41 -8.25
C HIS A 127 -22.75 2.36 -9.06
N ILE A 128 -21.84 2.83 -9.90
CA ILE A 128 -21.01 1.97 -10.73
C ILE A 128 -19.57 2.11 -10.24
N VAL A 129 -18.93 0.99 -9.89
CA VAL A 129 -17.56 0.94 -9.41
C VAL A 129 -16.81 -0.22 -10.04
N THR A 130 -15.50 -0.08 -10.18
CA THR A 130 -14.63 -1.15 -10.67
C THR A 130 -13.61 -1.48 -9.60
N THR A 131 -13.50 -2.76 -9.26
CA THR A 131 -12.53 -3.27 -8.30
C THR A 131 -11.10 -3.12 -8.80
N LEU A 132 -10.15 -3.14 -7.88
CA LEU A 132 -8.72 -3.07 -8.18
C LEU A 132 -8.21 -4.36 -8.84
N PRO A 133 -7.10 -4.28 -9.58
CA PRO A 133 -6.45 -5.47 -10.11
C PRO A 133 -5.85 -6.34 -9.01
N ALA A 134 -5.72 -7.64 -9.26
CA ALA A 134 -4.89 -8.54 -8.47
C ALA A 134 -3.47 -8.52 -9.03
N LEU A 135 -2.67 -7.56 -8.58
CA LEU A 135 -1.30 -7.38 -9.05
C LEU A 135 -0.41 -8.52 -8.56
N LYS A 136 0.47 -8.99 -9.43
CA LYS A 136 1.54 -9.93 -9.08
C LYS A 136 2.80 -9.17 -8.69
N LEU A 137 3.65 -9.79 -7.89
CA LEU A 137 4.99 -9.27 -7.62
C LEU A 137 5.88 -9.48 -8.85
N PRO A 138 6.44 -8.41 -9.43
CA PRO A 138 7.47 -8.56 -10.45
C PRO A 138 8.67 -9.32 -9.90
N ASN A 139 9.16 -10.30 -10.65
CA ASN A 139 10.28 -11.17 -10.27
C ASN A 139 10.11 -11.75 -8.83
N GLY A 140 8.88 -12.14 -8.45
CA GLY A 140 8.63 -12.76 -7.15
C GLY A 140 9.16 -14.20 -7.08
N ASP A 141 9.39 -14.83 -8.22
CA ASP A 141 10.05 -16.12 -8.39
C ASP A 141 11.58 -16.05 -8.42
N PHE A 142 12.15 -14.83 -8.35
CA PHE A 142 13.57 -14.53 -8.34
C PHE A 142 14.36 -15.13 -9.51
N GLU A 143 13.74 -15.35 -10.65
CA GLU A 143 14.41 -15.90 -11.84
C GLU A 143 15.19 -14.85 -12.65
N GLU A 144 14.85 -13.54 -12.48
CA GLU A 144 15.58 -12.42 -13.07
C GLU A 144 16.64 -11.92 -12.09
N TRP A 145 17.92 -12.11 -12.46
CA TRP A 145 19.05 -11.78 -11.58
C TRP A 145 19.55 -10.35 -11.82
N ASN A 146 18.67 -9.35 -11.57
CA ASN A 146 18.88 -7.94 -11.88
C ASN A 146 18.77 -7.01 -10.65
N PHE A 147 19.11 -7.49 -9.46
CA PHE A 147 19.01 -6.73 -8.22
C PHE A 147 19.75 -5.40 -8.32
N SER A 148 19.06 -4.29 -7.96
CA SER A 148 19.61 -2.92 -7.99
C SER A 148 19.98 -2.40 -9.37
N GLU A 149 19.65 -3.06 -10.45
CA GLU A 149 19.76 -2.52 -11.80
C GLU A 149 18.65 -1.48 -12.08
N GLU A 150 18.86 -0.63 -13.07
CA GLU A 150 17.86 0.34 -13.49
C GLU A 150 16.55 -0.36 -13.90
N GLY A 151 15.44 0.01 -13.25
CA GLY A 151 14.12 -0.59 -13.48
C GLY A 151 13.87 -1.93 -12.79
N ALA A 152 14.81 -2.44 -12.00
CA ALA A 152 14.59 -3.62 -11.18
C ALA A 152 13.53 -3.35 -10.11
N PHE A 153 12.71 -4.36 -9.82
CA PHE A 153 11.73 -4.27 -8.74
C PHE A 153 12.37 -4.46 -7.36
N TRP A 154 13.43 -5.27 -7.30
CA TRP A 154 14.17 -5.62 -6.11
C TRP A 154 15.53 -4.95 -6.07
N ALA A 155 15.88 -4.39 -4.93
CA ALA A 155 17.20 -3.84 -4.65
C ALA A 155 17.85 -4.54 -3.46
N THR A 156 19.14 -4.34 -3.30
CA THR A 156 19.94 -4.79 -2.15
C THR A 156 20.82 -3.66 -1.67
N SER A 157 21.40 -3.77 -0.49
CA SER A 157 22.35 -2.77 0.01
C SER A 157 23.68 -2.90 -0.74
N ILE A 158 24.04 -1.86 -1.50
CA ILE A 158 25.24 -1.82 -2.32
C ILE A 158 26.29 -0.87 -1.73
N VAL A 159 27.55 -1.29 -1.80
CA VAL A 159 28.69 -0.45 -1.44
C VAL A 159 29.17 0.32 -2.67
N ARG A 160 29.29 1.64 -2.55
CA ARG A 160 29.80 2.50 -3.63
C ARG A 160 31.20 2.07 -4.09
N GLY A 161 31.35 1.86 -5.40
CA GLY A 161 32.61 1.41 -6.00
C GLY A 161 32.86 -0.09 -5.94
N TYR A 162 31.98 -0.84 -5.26
CA TYR A 162 32.03 -2.30 -5.15
C TYR A 162 30.63 -2.88 -5.31
N PRO A 163 30.01 -2.72 -6.49
CA PRO A 163 28.61 -3.08 -6.70
C PRO A 163 28.33 -4.60 -6.54
N GLU A 164 29.36 -5.43 -6.66
CA GLU A 164 29.27 -6.88 -6.44
C GLU A 164 29.18 -7.25 -4.96
N MET A 165 29.54 -6.34 -4.06
CA MET A 165 29.46 -6.59 -2.61
C MET A 165 28.05 -6.34 -2.10
N GLY A 166 27.57 -7.31 -1.34
CA GLY A 166 26.23 -7.27 -0.78
C GLY A 166 25.14 -7.82 -1.71
N LEU A 167 25.48 -8.20 -2.94
CA LEU A 167 24.53 -8.86 -3.82
C LEU A 167 24.07 -10.21 -3.20
N PRO A 168 22.79 -10.55 -3.35
CA PRO A 168 22.32 -11.86 -2.99
C PRO A 168 23.02 -12.94 -3.80
N GLN A 169 23.17 -14.13 -3.24
CA GLN A 169 23.77 -15.26 -3.94
C GLN A 169 22.68 -16.18 -4.49
N PRO A 170 22.88 -16.77 -5.70
CA PRO A 170 21.95 -17.74 -6.22
C PRO A 170 22.06 -19.06 -5.43
N THR A 171 20.91 -19.66 -5.15
CA THR A 171 20.77 -21.01 -4.62
C THR A 171 19.65 -21.73 -5.35
N ILE A 172 19.33 -22.95 -4.97
CA ILE A 172 18.27 -23.75 -5.58
C ILE A 172 17.36 -24.28 -4.48
N ARG A 173 16.05 -24.10 -4.65
CA ARG A 173 15.06 -24.77 -3.82
C ARG A 173 14.72 -26.13 -4.41
N PRO A 174 14.92 -27.24 -3.68
CA PRO A 174 14.55 -28.56 -4.16
C PRO A 174 13.05 -28.65 -4.48
N GLY A 175 12.72 -29.12 -5.67
CA GLY A 175 11.33 -29.25 -6.12
C GLY A 175 10.69 -27.98 -6.71
N SER A 176 11.43 -26.86 -6.77
CA SER A 176 11.01 -25.70 -7.57
C SER A 176 11.03 -26.01 -9.06
N SER A 177 10.18 -25.38 -9.83
CA SER A 177 10.25 -25.35 -11.30
C SER A 177 11.25 -24.31 -11.80
N GLY A 178 11.64 -23.36 -10.95
CA GLY A 178 12.63 -22.32 -11.22
C GLY A 178 14.07 -22.84 -11.20
N LYS A 179 14.98 -21.98 -11.65
CA LYS A 179 16.43 -22.26 -11.65
C LYS A 179 17.11 -21.67 -10.44
N TYR A 180 16.56 -20.60 -9.90
CA TYR A 180 17.17 -19.79 -8.87
C TYR A 180 16.25 -19.62 -7.68
N ALA A 181 16.86 -19.48 -6.52
CA ALA A 181 16.32 -18.95 -5.30
C ALA A 181 17.35 -17.97 -4.73
N VAL A 182 16.92 -17.01 -3.96
CA VAL A 182 17.79 -15.99 -3.36
C VAL A 182 18.38 -16.51 -2.07
N LYS A 183 19.69 -16.41 -1.91
CA LYS A 183 20.39 -16.62 -0.64
C LYS A 183 20.90 -15.29 -0.11
N LEU A 184 20.48 -14.92 1.07
CA LEU A 184 20.90 -13.74 1.81
C LEU A 184 21.80 -14.15 2.97
N GLN A 185 22.94 -13.48 3.07
CA GLN A 185 23.89 -13.68 4.16
C GLN A 185 24.72 -12.40 4.31
N LYS A 186 24.86 -11.91 5.54
CA LYS A 186 25.79 -10.82 5.83
C LYS A 186 27.22 -11.33 5.68
N GLU A 187 28.06 -10.59 4.97
CA GLU A 187 29.46 -10.90 4.78
C GLU A 187 30.29 -9.95 5.63
N GLU A 188 31.25 -10.50 6.39
CA GLU A 188 32.26 -9.70 7.07
C GLU A 188 33.29 -9.26 6.04
N TRP A 189 33.48 -7.97 5.88
CA TRP A 189 34.62 -7.47 5.11
C TRP A 189 35.80 -7.15 6.04
N ASP A 190 37.00 -7.41 5.50
CA ASP A 190 38.32 -7.38 6.12
C ASP A 190 38.46 -6.30 7.22
N SER A 191 39.23 -6.61 8.21
CA SER A 191 39.72 -5.99 9.46
C SER A 191 39.60 -4.45 9.64
N ILE A 192 39.28 -3.65 8.64
CA ILE A 192 39.20 -2.18 8.70
C ILE A 192 37.77 -1.68 8.78
N VAL A 193 36.80 -2.37 8.19
CA VAL A 193 35.38 -2.04 8.23
C VAL A 193 34.62 -3.25 8.76
N LYS A 194 34.37 -3.24 10.06
CA LYS A 194 33.62 -4.32 10.74
C LYS A 194 32.12 -4.28 10.46
N ASP A 195 31.67 -3.40 9.61
CA ASP A 195 30.27 -3.31 9.25
C ASP A 195 29.92 -4.41 8.25
N LEU A 196 28.93 -5.20 8.61
CA LEU A 196 28.42 -6.30 7.81
C LEU A 196 27.62 -5.75 6.62
N TYR A 197 27.96 -6.18 5.43
CA TYR A 197 27.25 -5.83 4.19
C TYR A 197 26.44 -7.01 3.66
N GLY A 198 25.44 -6.72 2.88
CA GLY A 198 24.60 -7.74 2.27
C GLY A 198 23.58 -8.38 3.22
N GLY A 199 23.05 -9.51 2.81
CA GLY A 199 22.04 -10.23 3.57
C GLY A 199 20.66 -9.57 3.59
N HIS A 200 20.41 -8.61 2.69
CA HIS A 200 19.19 -7.81 2.67
C HIS A 200 18.75 -7.58 1.23
N ILE A 201 17.46 -7.79 0.96
CA ILE A 201 16.78 -7.34 -0.27
C ILE A 201 15.51 -6.58 0.07
N PHE A 202 15.10 -5.67 -0.80
CA PHE A 202 13.90 -4.88 -0.60
C PHE A 202 13.29 -4.42 -1.92
N THR A 203 12.04 -4.03 -1.88
CA THR A 203 11.37 -3.38 -3.00
C THR A 203 11.70 -1.89 -3.00
N GLY A 204 12.40 -1.43 -4.02
CA GLY A 204 12.90 -0.05 -4.06
C GLY A 204 14.13 0.09 -4.96
N ILE A 205 14.93 1.12 -4.70
CA ILE A 205 16.12 1.46 -5.47
C ILE A 205 17.30 1.88 -4.57
N ASN A 206 18.49 1.93 -5.17
CA ASN A 206 19.66 2.55 -4.56
C ASN A 206 19.95 3.90 -5.22
N VAL A 207 20.29 4.89 -4.41
CA VAL A 207 20.66 6.23 -4.88
C VAL A 207 22.03 6.62 -4.32
N ASP A 208 22.92 7.13 -5.19
CA ASP A 208 24.17 7.71 -4.77
C ASP A 208 23.95 9.17 -4.31
N PRO A 209 24.01 9.46 -3.01
CA PRO A 209 23.80 10.82 -2.50
C PRO A 209 24.90 11.80 -2.92
N ALA A 210 26.04 11.28 -3.36
CA ALA A 210 27.18 12.10 -3.81
C ALA A 210 27.29 12.15 -5.35
N ALA A 211 26.32 11.62 -6.09
CA ALA A 211 26.32 11.69 -7.55
C ALA A 211 26.42 13.16 -8.01
N GLY A 212 27.45 13.47 -8.79
CA GLY A 212 27.70 14.82 -9.30
C GLY A 212 28.46 15.76 -8.37
N SER A 213 28.77 15.38 -7.13
CA SER A 213 29.48 16.25 -6.17
C SER A 213 30.99 16.32 -6.37
N GLY A 214 31.57 15.47 -7.21
CA GLY A 214 33.01 15.35 -7.42
C GLY A 214 33.80 14.84 -6.19
N VAL A 215 33.12 14.54 -5.10
CA VAL A 215 33.73 13.97 -3.90
C VAL A 215 34.01 12.49 -4.16
N ILE A 216 35.25 12.15 -4.40
CA ILE A 216 35.74 10.75 -4.38
C ILE A 216 35.82 10.38 -2.89
N GLY A 217 34.68 10.15 -2.28
CA GLY A 217 34.58 9.76 -0.87
C GLY A 217 34.70 8.25 -0.75
N VAL A 218 35.65 7.84 0.04
CA VAL A 218 35.89 6.54 0.59
C VAL A 218 34.58 5.87 1.01
N LEU A 219 34.32 4.64 0.48
CA LEU A 219 33.39 3.64 1.05
C LEU A 219 32.11 4.22 1.69
N SER A 220 31.27 4.87 0.90
CA SER A 220 29.93 5.25 1.34
C SER A 220 28.92 4.22 0.81
N MET A 221 28.00 3.78 1.66
CA MET A 221 26.86 3.02 1.19
C MET A 221 25.97 3.91 0.33
N LEU A 222 25.38 3.34 -0.71
CA LEU A 222 24.29 3.99 -1.40
C LEU A 222 23.09 4.10 -0.44
N TRP A 223 22.29 5.12 -0.62
CA TRP A 223 21.01 5.20 0.11
C TRP A 223 20.04 4.18 -0.43
N ASN A 224 19.50 3.38 0.46
CA ASN A 224 18.35 2.53 0.15
C ASN A 224 17.10 3.39 0.20
N ILE A 225 16.31 3.36 -0.87
CA ILE A 225 15.04 4.08 -0.94
C ILE A 225 13.97 3.04 -1.24
N TYR A 226 13.05 2.90 -0.30
CA TYR A 226 12.04 1.86 -0.27
C TYR A 226 10.73 2.32 -0.88
N GLY A 227 9.97 1.34 -1.36
CA GLY A 227 8.65 1.49 -1.91
C GLY A 227 8.64 1.30 -3.42
N GLN A 228 7.59 0.70 -3.90
CA GLN A 228 7.24 0.59 -5.31
C GLN A 228 5.80 1.03 -5.49
N LEU A 229 5.46 1.70 -6.59
CA LEU A 229 4.09 2.06 -6.91
C LEU A 229 3.21 0.80 -6.94
N PHE A 230 2.13 0.84 -6.17
CA PHE A 230 1.28 -0.33 -5.99
C PHE A 230 -0.13 0.06 -5.54
N GLU A 231 -1.13 -0.27 -6.36
CA GLU A 231 -2.55 0.06 -6.10
C GLU A 231 -3.41 -1.20 -6.03
N ALA A 232 -3.04 -2.16 -5.19
CA ALA A 232 -3.86 -3.33 -4.92
C ALA A 232 -3.93 -3.60 -3.41
N THR A 233 -4.85 -4.44 -3.01
CA THR A 233 -5.12 -4.73 -1.59
C THR A 233 -5.00 -6.23 -1.31
N PRO A 234 -3.78 -6.80 -1.34
CA PRO A 234 -3.56 -8.21 -1.00
C PRO A 234 -3.88 -8.49 0.46
N THR A 235 -4.20 -9.73 0.78
CA THR A 235 -4.47 -10.20 2.14
C THR A 235 -3.25 -10.77 2.82
N ALA A 236 -2.27 -11.25 2.05
CA ALA A 236 -1.05 -11.84 2.57
C ALA A 236 0.08 -11.84 1.53
N LEU A 237 1.30 -11.98 2.03
CA LEU A 237 2.48 -12.42 1.27
C LEU A 237 2.72 -13.89 1.56
N ARG A 238 2.81 -14.73 0.51
CA ARG A 238 3.21 -16.13 0.58
C ARG A 238 4.52 -16.32 -0.15
N GLY A 239 5.31 -17.29 0.29
CA GLY A 239 6.54 -17.67 -0.38
C GLY A 239 7.16 -18.90 0.25
N TRP A 240 8.39 -19.20 -0.12
CA TRP A 240 9.19 -20.26 0.45
C TRP A 240 10.42 -19.68 1.14
N LEU A 241 10.78 -20.24 2.28
CA LEU A 241 12.00 -19.88 3.00
C LEU A 241 12.74 -21.10 3.50
N GLN A 242 14.05 -20.96 3.63
CA GLN A 242 14.94 -21.78 4.44
C GLN A 242 15.79 -20.84 5.28
N CYS A 243 15.98 -21.14 6.55
CA CYS A 243 16.84 -20.36 7.43
C CYS A 243 17.84 -21.27 8.14
N ARG A 244 19.09 -20.81 8.27
CA ARG A 244 20.17 -21.52 8.97
C ARG A 244 20.96 -20.56 9.83
N ASN A 245 21.36 -21.02 11.00
CA ASN A 245 22.26 -20.27 11.84
C ASN A 245 23.68 -20.27 11.20
N VAL A 246 24.33 -19.11 11.19
CA VAL A 246 25.75 -19.02 10.89
C VAL A 246 26.49 -19.20 12.21
N MET A 247 27.30 -20.23 12.33
CA MET A 247 28.16 -20.45 13.52
C MET A 247 29.19 -19.32 13.60
N SER A 248 28.76 -18.14 14.06
CA SER A 248 29.61 -17.00 14.34
C SER A 248 29.74 -16.85 15.85
N THR A 249 30.98 -16.71 16.33
CA THR A 249 31.28 -16.68 17.76
C THR A 249 31.15 -15.30 18.40
N ASP A 250 30.78 -14.25 17.66
CA ASP A 250 31.03 -12.86 18.10
C ASP A 250 29.88 -11.84 17.88
N THR A 251 28.71 -12.23 17.44
CA THR A 251 27.60 -11.29 17.22
C THR A 251 26.39 -11.65 18.08
N LYS A 252 25.70 -10.62 18.58
CA LYS A 252 24.35 -10.79 19.13
C LYS A 252 23.51 -11.47 18.05
N GLU A 253 22.91 -12.60 18.36
CA GLU A 253 22.00 -13.29 17.46
C GLU A 253 20.88 -12.32 17.04
N GLN A 254 20.82 -12.05 15.73
CA GLN A 254 19.74 -11.29 15.10
C GLN A 254 18.92 -12.27 14.27
N GLU A 255 17.63 -12.25 14.48
CA GLU A 255 16.68 -13.07 13.73
C GLU A 255 16.61 -12.61 12.28
N ALA A 256 16.33 -13.55 11.38
CA ALA A 256 15.98 -13.18 10.02
C ALA A 256 14.54 -12.64 10.02
N THR A 257 14.29 -11.61 9.22
CA THR A 257 13.00 -10.90 9.21
C THR A 257 12.51 -10.70 7.77
N ILE A 258 11.24 -10.97 7.56
CA ILE A 258 10.53 -10.64 6.31
C ILE A 258 9.37 -9.72 6.69
N ARG A 259 9.30 -8.54 6.08
CA ARG A 259 8.23 -7.57 6.32
C ARG A 259 7.54 -7.21 5.01
N ILE A 260 6.25 -6.98 5.09
CA ILE A 260 5.45 -6.43 4.00
C ILE A 260 4.58 -5.29 4.53
N ALA A 261 4.54 -4.19 3.80
CA ALA A 261 3.74 -3.03 4.17
C ALA A 261 3.10 -2.39 2.95
N LEU A 262 1.90 -1.88 3.13
CA LEU A 262 1.18 -1.03 2.18
C LEU A 262 0.98 0.34 2.80
N GLY A 263 1.16 1.40 2.03
CA GLY A 263 1.00 2.75 2.55
C GLY A 263 0.78 3.83 1.49
N THR A 264 0.66 5.06 1.98
CA THR A 264 0.50 6.28 1.18
C THR A 264 1.63 7.27 1.44
N TRP A 265 2.81 6.77 1.73
CA TRP A 265 3.97 7.61 2.03
C TRP A 265 4.24 8.62 0.92
N SER A 266 4.69 9.79 1.33
CA SER A 266 5.16 10.84 0.43
C SER A 266 6.68 11.02 0.60
N PRO A 267 7.41 11.39 -0.45
CA PRO A 267 8.84 11.65 -0.35
C PRO A 267 9.16 12.68 0.74
N VAL A 268 10.18 12.40 1.56
CA VAL A 268 10.60 13.30 2.63
C VAL A 268 11.11 14.62 2.03
N PRO A 269 10.59 15.81 2.44
CA PRO A 269 10.90 17.08 1.81
C PRO A 269 12.36 17.54 1.94
N ASP A 270 13.06 17.11 2.98
CA ASP A 270 14.37 17.64 3.38
C ASP A 270 15.56 16.99 2.65
N HIS A 271 15.33 16.01 1.81
CA HIS A 271 16.37 15.40 1.00
C HIS A 271 16.24 15.85 -0.45
N ASP A 272 17.37 16.19 -1.09
CA ASP A 272 17.44 16.53 -2.51
C ASP A 272 16.96 15.42 -3.44
N VAL A 273 16.77 14.22 -2.89
CA VAL A 273 16.27 13.03 -3.58
C VAL A 273 14.76 12.96 -3.41
N LYS A 274 14.03 13.50 -4.39
CA LYS A 274 12.56 13.41 -4.47
C LYS A 274 12.19 12.42 -5.56
N ILE A 275 12.02 11.18 -5.17
CA ILE A 275 11.57 10.12 -6.09
C ILE A 275 10.18 9.68 -5.62
N PRO A 276 9.11 10.18 -6.26
CA PRO A 276 7.73 9.89 -5.84
C PRO A 276 7.40 8.40 -5.84
N GLU A 277 8.02 7.64 -6.73
CA GLU A 277 7.82 6.19 -6.87
C GLU A 277 8.44 5.40 -5.71
N HIS A 278 9.39 6.01 -4.97
CA HIS A 278 10.12 5.39 -3.86
C HIS A 278 10.19 6.39 -2.70
N PRO A 279 9.17 6.44 -1.84
CA PRO A 279 9.01 7.55 -0.91
C PRO A 279 9.79 7.43 0.41
N VAL A 280 10.26 6.25 0.79
CA VAL A 280 10.82 6.00 2.13
C VAL A 280 12.34 5.81 2.06
N VAL A 281 13.09 6.72 2.66
CA VAL A 281 14.56 6.63 2.80
C VAL A 281 14.91 5.77 4.01
N ASP A 282 16.03 5.05 3.94
CA ASP A 282 16.50 4.07 4.91
C ASP A 282 16.37 4.51 6.39
N GLN A 283 16.84 5.69 6.70
CA GLN A 283 16.78 6.24 8.06
C GLN A 283 15.37 6.41 8.64
N TYR A 284 14.33 6.40 7.80
CA TYR A 284 12.92 6.56 8.19
C TYR A 284 12.13 5.27 8.02
N LEU A 285 12.78 4.16 7.66
CA LEU A 285 12.07 2.90 7.39
C LEU A 285 11.30 2.41 8.63
N GLU A 286 11.94 2.39 9.79
CA GLU A 286 11.31 1.92 11.03
C GLU A 286 10.13 2.81 11.45
N GLU A 287 10.23 4.15 11.23
CA GLU A 287 9.12 5.07 11.48
C GLU A 287 7.97 4.85 10.48
N ALA A 288 8.29 4.62 9.21
CA ALA A 288 7.32 4.38 8.15
C ALA A 288 6.55 3.08 8.35
N LEU A 289 7.17 2.07 8.96
CA LEU A 289 6.58 0.75 9.25
C LEU A 289 5.94 0.67 10.65
N ASP A 290 6.06 1.71 11.48
CA ASP A 290 5.45 1.74 12.81
C ASP A 290 3.91 1.84 12.68
N PRO A 291 3.13 1.02 13.41
CA PRO A 291 1.66 1.08 13.37
C PRO A 291 1.05 2.44 13.70
N SER A 292 1.78 3.32 14.41
CA SER A 292 1.36 4.70 14.68
C SER A 292 1.54 5.63 13.48
N CYS A 293 2.33 5.26 12.47
CA CYS A 293 2.50 6.04 11.25
C CYS A 293 1.17 6.22 10.53
N SER A 294 0.79 7.46 10.26
CA SER A 294 -0.50 7.77 9.62
C SER A 294 -0.58 7.29 8.18
N ASP A 295 0.56 7.11 7.52
CA ASP A 295 0.64 6.72 6.11
C ASP A 295 0.69 5.20 5.90
N LEU A 296 0.95 4.43 6.97
CA LEU A 296 0.91 2.97 6.95
C LEU A 296 -0.56 2.50 6.92
N ILE A 297 -0.92 1.73 5.90
CA ILE A 297 -2.27 1.19 5.69
C ILE A 297 -2.37 -0.25 6.19
N ALA A 298 -1.42 -1.10 5.79
CA ALA A 298 -1.40 -2.50 6.19
C ALA A 298 0.04 -2.96 6.43
N TYR A 299 0.20 -3.91 7.34
CA TYR A 299 1.50 -4.42 7.74
C TYR A 299 1.43 -5.90 8.06
N GLY A 300 2.51 -6.60 7.78
CA GLY A 300 2.75 -7.97 8.17
C GLY A 300 4.24 -8.25 8.35
N GLU A 301 4.59 -9.09 9.32
CA GLU A 301 5.97 -9.45 9.63
C GLU A 301 6.10 -10.93 9.97
N LEU A 302 7.22 -11.51 9.58
CA LEU A 302 7.66 -12.84 9.98
C LEU A 302 9.10 -12.75 10.47
N GLN A 303 9.33 -13.16 11.72
CA GLN A 303 10.64 -13.33 12.32
C GLN A 303 11.01 -14.81 12.36
N VAL A 304 12.25 -15.14 11.96
CA VAL A 304 12.74 -16.52 11.92
C VAL A 304 13.98 -16.64 12.79
N ALA A 305 13.76 -17.17 14.01
CA ALA A 305 14.78 -17.32 15.04
C ALA A 305 15.50 -18.68 15.00
N GLU A 306 14.88 -19.70 14.39
CA GLU A 306 15.35 -21.07 14.41
C GLU A 306 15.81 -21.54 13.03
N ASP A 307 16.55 -22.65 13.03
CA ASP A 307 16.89 -23.34 11.80
C ASP A 307 15.67 -24.05 11.24
N VAL A 308 15.33 -23.70 10.00
CA VAL A 308 14.21 -24.32 9.29
C VAL A 308 14.64 -24.76 7.89
N ASP A 309 14.21 -25.95 7.51
CA ASP A 309 14.32 -26.44 6.12
C ASP A 309 13.35 -25.68 5.21
N TRP A 310 13.51 -25.83 3.90
CA TRP A 310 12.61 -25.25 2.94
C TRP A 310 11.15 -25.55 3.27
N GLN A 311 10.43 -24.50 3.60
CA GLN A 311 9.01 -24.57 3.89
C GLN A 311 8.27 -23.37 3.32
N GLN A 312 7.01 -23.55 3.04
CA GLN A 312 6.15 -22.44 2.66
C GLN A 312 5.81 -21.58 3.89
N PHE A 313 5.80 -20.27 3.74
CA PHE A 313 5.31 -19.34 4.73
C PHE A 313 4.17 -18.51 4.17
N THR A 314 3.39 -17.92 5.06
CA THR A 314 2.38 -16.91 4.73
C THR A 314 2.39 -15.85 5.81
N ILE A 315 2.54 -14.59 5.40
CA ILE A 315 2.49 -13.42 6.26
C ILE A 315 1.16 -12.72 6.01
N PRO A 316 0.17 -12.81 6.89
CA PRO A 316 -1.07 -12.08 6.75
C PRO A 316 -0.82 -10.57 6.88
N LEU A 317 -1.53 -9.77 6.13
CA LEU A 317 -1.54 -8.32 6.24
C LEU A 317 -2.64 -7.89 7.19
N GLU A 318 -2.27 -7.22 8.27
CA GLU A 318 -3.20 -6.53 9.14
C GLU A 318 -3.48 -5.14 8.57
N TYR A 319 -4.73 -4.89 8.20
CA TYR A 319 -5.18 -3.59 7.71
C TYR A 319 -5.50 -2.66 8.86
N LEU A 320 -4.61 -1.72 9.13
CA LEU A 320 -4.74 -0.71 10.19
C LEU A 320 -5.70 0.42 9.78
N ARG A 321 -5.86 0.65 8.46
CA ARG A 321 -6.70 1.70 7.89
C ARG A 321 -7.43 1.19 6.66
N THR A 322 -8.72 1.54 6.58
CA THR A 322 -9.60 1.20 5.45
C THR A 322 -10.20 2.44 4.78
N ASP A 323 -9.83 3.64 5.27
CA ASP A 323 -10.34 4.92 4.78
C ASP A 323 -9.65 5.44 3.52
N ARG A 324 -8.58 4.75 3.09
CA ARG A 324 -7.78 5.12 1.91
C ARG A 324 -7.17 3.90 1.22
N LYS A 325 -6.82 4.05 -0.06
CA LYS A 325 -6.13 3.02 -0.83
C LYS A 325 -4.61 3.15 -0.68
N PRO A 326 -3.87 2.03 -0.73
CA PRO A 326 -2.42 2.09 -0.84
C PRO A 326 -2.00 2.69 -2.19
N THR A 327 -0.86 3.35 -2.20
CA THR A 327 -0.16 3.82 -3.39
C THR A 327 1.20 3.18 -3.56
N HIS A 328 1.73 2.58 -2.47
CA HIS A 328 3.05 1.96 -2.46
C HIS A 328 3.04 0.64 -1.68
N LEU A 329 3.96 -0.23 -2.09
CA LEU A 329 4.29 -1.50 -1.44
C LEU A 329 5.76 -1.45 -1.00
N ILE A 330 6.02 -1.85 0.23
CA ILE A 330 7.37 -2.13 0.75
C ILE A 330 7.41 -3.60 1.15
N ILE A 331 8.40 -4.34 0.64
CA ILE A 331 8.79 -5.65 1.15
C ILE A 331 10.28 -5.54 1.51
N THR A 332 10.65 -6.01 2.69
CA THR A 332 12.04 -6.11 3.12
C THR A 332 12.32 -7.51 3.63
N CYS A 333 13.48 -8.04 3.27
CA CYS A 333 13.97 -9.33 3.75
C CYS A 333 15.39 -9.13 4.26
N ASP A 334 15.61 -9.33 5.56
CA ASP A 334 16.91 -9.23 6.22
C ASP A 334 17.29 -10.58 6.82
N ALA A 335 18.47 -11.06 6.52
CA ALA A 335 18.98 -12.32 7.06
C ALA A 335 19.38 -12.21 8.55
N GLY A 336 19.53 -11.00 9.10
CA GLY A 336 20.06 -10.82 10.44
C GLY A 336 21.49 -11.36 10.55
N SER A 337 21.73 -12.23 11.52
CA SER A 337 22.97 -12.98 11.68
C SER A 337 22.88 -14.41 11.11
N ARG A 338 21.94 -14.66 10.21
CA ARG A 338 21.61 -15.99 9.67
C ARG A 338 21.85 -16.07 8.18
N ILE A 339 21.69 -17.25 7.62
CA ILE A 339 21.53 -17.47 6.17
C ILE A 339 20.03 -17.60 5.93
N LEU A 340 19.46 -16.70 5.14
CA LEU A 340 18.05 -16.74 4.73
C LEU A 340 18.00 -17.03 3.23
N CYS A 341 17.33 -18.09 2.86
CA CYS A 341 17.04 -18.41 1.47
C CYS A 341 15.56 -18.22 1.20
N LEU A 342 15.21 -17.62 0.04
CA LEU A 342 13.86 -17.21 -0.32
C LEU A 342 13.54 -17.61 -1.75
N ASP A 343 12.26 -17.98 -2.00
CA ASP A 343 11.78 -18.35 -3.33
C ASP A 343 10.26 -18.17 -3.47
N ASP A 344 9.78 -18.01 -4.71
CA ASP A 344 8.37 -18.01 -5.11
C ASP A 344 7.47 -17.10 -4.25
N PHE A 345 7.78 -15.80 -4.18
CA PHE A 345 6.93 -14.83 -3.51
C PHE A 345 5.70 -14.50 -4.34
N GLU A 346 4.54 -14.55 -3.71
CA GLU A 346 3.27 -14.18 -4.31
C GLU A 346 2.38 -13.41 -3.34
N LEU A 347 1.55 -12.54 -3.86
CA LEU A 347 0.52 -11.84 -3.11
C LEU A 347 -0.79 -12.63 -3.19
N LEU A 348 -1.42 -12.83 -2.04
CA LEU A 348 -2.72 -13.48 -1.94
C LEU A 348 -3.82 -12.41 -1.84
N TYR A 349 -5.00 -12.75 -2.37
CA TYR A 349 -6.16 -11.87 -2.37
C TYR A 349 -7.40 -12.55 -1.79
N ASP A 350 -7.20 -13.63 -1.02
CA ASP A 350 -8.28 -14.39 -0.41
C ASP A 350 -8.78 -13.68 0.84
N TYR A 351 -9.93 -13.02 0.76
CA TYR A 351 -10.60 -12.45 1.92
C TYR A 351 -11.43 -13.53 2.60
N ASN A 352 -11.05 -13.91 3.82
CA ASN A 352 -11.85 -14.73 4.71
C ASN A 352 -12.46 -13.81 5.76
N PHE A 353 -13.75 -13.56 5.67
CA PHE A 353 -14.51 -12.73 6.62
C PHE A 353 -15.10 -13.57 7.76
#